data_151250fdd8e7a0ffc8d7c875cb48a9b5
#
_entry.id   151250fdd8e7a0ffc8d7c875cb48a9b5
#
_cell.length_a   1.000
_cell.length_b   1.000
_cell.length_c   1.000
_cell.angle_alpha   90.00
_cell.angle_beta   90.00
_cell.angle_gamma   90.00
#
_symmetry.space_group_name_H-M   'P 1'
#
loop_
_entity.id
_entity.type
_entity.pdbx_description
1 polymer ?
#
loop_
_entity_poly.entity_id
_entity_poly.type
_entity_poly.pdbx_seq_one_letter_code
_entity_poly.pdbx_strand_id
1 'polypeptide(L)'
;MANISNPVFKCTATGDAMVTRRLPFEGEYDGFSEVRDFILKGDFRFGNLETTVHNFESYGGAQSGGSWLCSPPGVIKDMRKFGMNVLCTANNHALDYSYGGLLKTIEYLEKEDFLFTGTGRTLSDASRPVYLDTVSGRYALIGCTMTFNPECMAGEQTASLPGRPGVNGIRVTKKFRLPKEELEHLKRIADTLSLNASADIIRAEGYLPQLKEGEQPFAQMMFEAADKAEVVSTINPVDMKRITDAIAEARFMADYVIVAMHNHLIEGKIKEAVDQVSVEFSHNCIDAGADAIIGTGPHLLRPMELYKGKPVFYCLGDFINQLETIQRAPDGMFAKQKLDGNERLDVLFNNRSGNGTRGLSYSKVMFESVIPYWESENGEVTKLLLLPIEEHFALPRSRNGWPQKDTASNIMERFAEMSKPWGVDIKIGADGIGVVEL
;
A
#
# COMPACT_ATOMS: atom_id res chain seq x y z
N MET A 1 17.12 -18.18 39.21
CA MET A 1 16.33 -17.51 38.19
C MET A 1 17.10 -17.66 36.90
N ALA A 2 16.56 -18.35 35.91
CA ALA A 2 17.21 -18.42 34.61
C ALA A 2 17.31 -16.98 34.06
N ASN A 3 18.48 -16.58 33.56
CA ASN A 3 18.62 -15.35 32.79
C ASN A 3 17.76 -15.50 31.52
N ILE A 4 16.51 -15.03 31.54
CA ILE A 4 15.72 -14.87 30.34
C ILE A 4 16.34 -13.66 29.66
N SER A 5 17.20 -13.90 28.66
CA SER A 5 17.63 -12.84 27.75
C SER A 5 16.37 -12.24 27.11
N ASN A 6 16.31 -10.92 26.99
CA ASN A 6 15.20 -10.27 26.30
C ASN A 6 15.10 -10.83 24.88
N PRO A 7 13.88 -11.08 24.38
CA PRO A 7 13.71 -11.62 23.04
C PRO A 7 14.22 -10.62 21.99
N VAL A 8 14.89 -11.14 20.96
CA VAL A 8 15.27 -10.39 19.76
C VAL A 8 14.19 -10.63 18.71
N PHE A 9 13.43 -9.59 18.35
CA PHE A 9 12.44 -9.65 17.29
C PHE A 9 13.09 -9.46 15.93
N LYS A 10 12.89 -10.42 15.01
CA LYS A 10 13.49 -10.43 13.68
C LYS A 10 12.43 -10.31 12.62
N CYS A 11 12.52 -9.29 11.81
CA CYS A 11 11.52 -8.96 10.79
C CYS A 11 12.15 -8.79 9.41
N THR A 12 11.42 -9.21 8.39
CA THR A 12 11.64 -8.84 7.00
C THR A 12 10.35 -8.33 6.38
N ALA A 13 10.45 -7.41 5.44
CA ALA A 13 9.31 -6.88 4.72
C ALA A 13 9.62 -6.74 3.23
N THR A 14 8.61 -6.97 2.39
CA THR A 14 8.68 -6.74 0.95
C THR A 14 7.68 -5.66 0.53
N GLY A 15 7.91 -5.05 -0.62
CA GLY A 15 6.99 -4.12 -1.25
C GLY A 15 5.76 -4.80 -1.87
N ASP A 16 5.17 -4.13 -2.86
CA ASP A 16 3.94 -4.56 -3.51
C ASP A 16 4.14 -5.80 -4.38
N ALA A 17 3.28 -6.81 -4.21
CA ALA A 17 3.26 -8.02 -5.02
C ALA A 17 2.07 -7.98 -6.00
N MET A 18 2.25 -7.32 -7.14
CA MET A 18 1.32 -7.35 -8.28
C MET A 18 1.58 -8.61 -9.12
N VAL A 19 1.40 -9.77 -8.51
CA VAL A 19 1.69 -11.07 -9.10
C VAL A 19 0.50 -11.55 -9.93
N THR A 20 0.68 -11.82 -11.21
CA THR A 20 -0.39 -12.34 -12.10
C THR A 20 -0.05 -13.69 -12.74
N ARG A 21 1.17 -14.17 -12.52
CA ARG A 21 1.68 -15.45 -13.00
C ARG A 21 2.19 -16.30 -11.85
N ARG A 22 2.14 -17.60 -12.03
CA ARG A 22 2.78 -18.57 -11.13
C ARG A 22 4.30 -18.51 -11.26
N LEU A 23 5.01 -18.82 -10.18
CA LEU A 23 6.45 -19.09 -10.24
C LEU A 23 6.75 -20.09 -11.36
N PRO A 24 7.89 -19.97 -12.04
CA PRO A 24 8.36 -20.97 -12.99
C PRO A 24 8.38 -22.38 -12.41
N PHE A 25 8.42 -23.38 -13.28
CA PHE A 25 8.43 -24.78 -12.88
C PHE A 25 9.49 -25.02 -11.78
N GLU A 26 9.09 -25.76 -10.73
CA GLU A 26 9.90 -26.02 -9.51
C GLU A 26 10.20 -24.78 -8.64
N GLY A 27 9.73 -23.59 -9.03
CA GLY A 27 9.85 -22.37 -8.23
C GLY A 27 11.23 -21.72 -8.24
N GLU A 28 12.14 -22.20 -9.08
CA GLU A 28 13.49 -21.64 -9.19
C GLU A 28 13.65 -20.89 -10.52
N TYR A 29 13.95 -19.62 -10.44
CA TYR A 29 14.47 -18.78 -11.52
C TYR A 29 15.77 -18.13 -11.01
N ASP A 30 16.54 -17.58 -11.91
CA ASP A 30 17.82 -16.94 -11.56
C ASP A 30 17.62 -15.79 -10.57
N GLY A 31 18.30 -15.85 -9.41
CA GLY A 31 18.15 -14.90 -8.30
C GLY A 31 17.08 -15.24 -7.25
N PHE A 32 16.21 -16.25 -7.47
CA PHE A 32 15.14 -16.60 -6.52
C PHE A 32 15.66 -16.98 -5.13
N SER A 33 16.64 -17.88 -5.07
CA SER A 33 17.15 -18.41 -3.79
C SER A 33 17.80 -17.32 -2.93
N GLU A 34 18.52 -16.37 -3.55
CA GLU A 34 19.19 -15.29 -2.82
C GLU A 34 18.18 -14.35 -2.15
N VAL A 35 17.10 -13.98 -2.87
CA VAL A 35 16.01 -13.17 -2.33
C VAL A 35 15.27 -13.92 -1.24
N ARG A 36 14.90 -15.19 -1.47
CA ARG A 36 14.23 -16.03 -0.47
C ARG A 36 15.07 -16.18 0.80
N ASP A 37 16.36 -16.48 0.67
CA ASP A 37 17.24 -16.73 1.82
C ASP A 37 17.44 -15.44 2.66
N PHE A 38 17.34 -14.27 2.02
CA PHE A 38 17.33 -13.01 2.75
C PHE A 38 16.01 -12.81 3.51
N ILE A 39 14.86 -13.07 2.87
CA ILE A 39 13.54 -13.00 3.52
C ILE A 39 13.47 -13.96 4.72
N LEU A 40 14.02 -15.15 4.60
CA LEU A 40 14.02 -16.17 5.66
C LEU A 40 14.85 -15.79 6.90
N LYS A 41 15.59 -14.69 6.90
CA LYS A 41 16.28 -14.19 8.11
C LYS A 41 15.31 -13.69 9.17
N GLY A 42 14.12 -13.21 8.79
CA GLY A 42 13.08 -12.78 9.72
C GLY A 42 12.24 -13.93 10.26
N ASP A 43 11.79 -13.83 11.51
CA ASP A 43 10.72 -14.67 12.06
C ASP A 43 9.36 -14.19 11.57
N PHE A 44 9.17 -12.87 11.52
CA PHE A 44 8.06 -12.19 10.85
C PHE A 44 8.48 -11.80 9.44
N ARG A 45 7.73 -12.25 8.41
CA ARG A 45 8.07 -12.10 6.99
C ARG A 45 6.85 -11.61 6.22
N PHE A 46 6.85 -10.31 5.98
CA PHE A 46 5.72 -9.56 5.44
C PHE A 46 5.72 -9.50 3.91
N GLY A 47 4.50 -9.53 3.31
CA GLY A 47 4.24 -9.15 1.93
C GLY A 47 2.93 -8.37 1.78
N ASN A 48 2.88 -7.42 0.84
CA ASN A 48 1.63 -6.80 0.43
C ASN A 48 1.10 -7.48 -0.84
N LEU A 49 -0.04 -8.18 -0.75
CA LEU A 49 -0.66 -8.87 -1.88
C LEU A 49 -1.57 -7.87 -2.63
N GLU A 50 -1.04 -7.23 -3.65
CA GLU A 50 -1.72 -6.18 -4.40
C GLU A 50 -2.43 -6.72 -5.65
N THR A 51 -3.35 -7.63 -5.44
CA THR A 51 -4.17 -8.26 -6.49
C THR A 51 -5.35 -8.99 -5.88
N THR A 52 -6.41 -9.24 -6.67
CA THR A 52 -7.41 -10.24 -6.31
C THR A 52 -6.91 -11.64 -6.67
N VAL A 53 -7.30 -12.65 -5.91
CA VAL A 53 -6.90 -14.05 -6.14
C VAL A 53 -8.12 -14.92 -6.36
N HIS A 54 -8.36 -15.32 -7.61
CA HIS A 54 -9.48 -16.20 -7.97
C HIS A 54 -9.34 -16.72 -9.41
N ASN A 55 -10.19 -17.69 -9.80
CA ASN A 55 -10.23 -18.26 -11.15
C ASN A 55 -11.28 -17.58 -12.05
N PHE A 56 -11.42 -16.25 -11.93
CA PHE A 56 -12.47 -15.48 -12.62
C PHE A 56 -13.89 -15.91 -12.23
N GLU A 57 -14.11 -16.24 -10.96
CA GLU A 57 -15.44 -16.56 -10.42
C GLU A 57 -16.30 -15.31 -10.18
N SER A 58 -15.73 -14.12 -10.40
CA SER A 58 -16.42 -12.83 -10.29
C SER A 58 -16.19 -11.97 -11.52
N TYR A 59 -17.00 -10.95 -11.68
CA TYR A 59 -16.90 -9.95 -12.75
C TYR A 59 -15.97 -8.81 -12.34
N GLY A 60 -15.41 -8.12 -13.33
CA GLY A 60 -14.63 -6.89 -13.10
C GLY A 60 -15.46 -5.80 -12.45
N GLY A 61 -14.92 -5.12 -11.46
CA GLY A 61 -15.51 -3.93 -10.87
C GLY A 61 -15.68 -2.82 -11.91
N ALA A 62 -16.63 -1.92 -11.72
CA ALA A 62 -16.79 -0.73 -12.57
C ALA A 62 -15.56 0.17 -12.52
N GLN A 63 -14.84 0.14 -11.40
CA GLN A 63 -13.56 0.81 -11.20
C GLN A 63 -12.53 -0.20 -10.71
N SER A 64 -11.26 0.13 -10.86
CA SER A 64 -10.12 -0.68 -10.39
C SER A 64 -9.08 0.21 -9.73
N GLY A 65 -8.10 -0.39 -9.10
CA GLY A 65 -6.94 0.31 -8.55
C GLY A 65 -6.06 1.01 -9.60
N GLY A 66 -6.32 0.77 -10.87
CA GLY A 66 -5.55 1.29 -12.02
C GLY A 66 -5.66 0.34 -13.21
N SER A 67 -5.33 -0.92 -13.00
CA SER A 67 -5.62 -2.07 -13.85
C SER A 67 -6.54 -3.02 -13.09
N TRP A 68 -7.19 -3.96 -13.78
CA TRP A 68 -7.90 -5.05 -13.11
C TRP A 68 -6.95 -6.23 -12.92
N LEU A 69 -6.43 -6.42 -11.71
CA LEU A 69 -5.48 -7.47 -11.38
C LEU A 69 -6.21 -8.70 -10.83
N CYS A 70 -5.94 -9.84 -11.44
CA CYS A 70 -6.42 -11.13 -11.00
C CYS A 70 -5.33 -12.18 -11.14
N SER A 71 -5.11 -12.91 -10.07
CA SER A 71 -4.09 -13.94 -9.93
C SER A 71 -4.71 -15.32 -9.78
N PRO A 72 -4.12 -16.37 -10.36
CA PRO A 72 -4.56 -17.74 -10.09
C PRO A 72 -4.28 -18.10 -8.62
N PRO A 73 -5.16 -18.86 -7.93
CA PRO A 73 -5.03 -19.17 -6.49
C PRO A 73 -3.70 -19.77 -6.06
N GLY A 74 -3.02 -20.45 -6.96
CA GLY A 74 -1.71 -21.01 -6.68
C GLY A 74 -0.62 -19.98 -6.31
N VAL A 75 -0.80 -18.67 -6.62
CA VAL A 75 0.17 -17.63 -6.24
C VAL A 75 0.34 -17.50 -4.72
N ILE A 76 -0.69 -17.87 -3.93
CA ILE A 76 -0.60 -17.90 -2.47
C ILE A 76 0.50 -18.86 -2.02
N LYS A 77 0.60 -20.03 -2.66
CA LYS A 77 1.70 -20.98 -2.40
C LYS A 77 3.03 -20.43 -2.87
N ASP A 78 3.05 -19.64 -3.94
CA ASP A 78 4.27 -19.02 -4.45
C ASP A 78 4.78 -17.95 -3.45
N MET A 79 3.90 -17.20 -2.79
CA MET A 79 4.29 -16.30 -1.69
C MET A 79 4.94 -17.05 -0.52
N ARG A 80 4.42 -18.23 -0.16
CA ARG A 80 5.07 -19.09 0.85
C ARG A 80 6.45 -19.60 0.41
N LYS A 81 6.64 -19.88 -0.87
CA LYS A 81 7.95 -20.30 -1.39
C LYS A 81 9.00 -19.20 -1.26
N PHE A 82 8.61 -17.92 -1.38
CA PHE A 82 9.48 -16.80 -1.03
C PHE A 82 9.76 -16.67 0.46
N GLY A 83 9.03 -17.39 1.29
CA GLY A 83 9.20 -17.40 2.76
C GLY A 83 8.21 -16.52 3.50
N MET A 84 7.30 -15.82 2.84
CA MET A 84 6.30 -14.98 3.51
C MET A 84 5.39 -15.81 4.40
N ASN A 85 5.08 -15.31 5.60
CA ASN A 85 4.17 -15.95 6.55
C ASN A 85 3.00 -15.07 6.98
N VAL A 86 3.00 -13.78 6.60
CA VAL A 86 1.89 -12.87 6.85
C VAL A 86 1.73 -11.89 5.67
N LEU A 87 0.47 -11.59 5.30
CA LEU A 87 0.14 -10.70 4.20
C LEU A 87 -0.73 -9.52 4.65
N CYS A 88 -0.47 -8.36 4.07
CA CYS A 88 -1.47 -7.28 3.97
C CYS A 88 -2.21 -7.43 2.65
N THR A 89 -3.53 -7.22 2.69
CA THR A 89 -4.41 -7.24 1.52
C THR A 89 -5.18 -5.92 1.35
N ALA A 90 -4.92 -4.93 2.23
CA ALA A 90 -5.51 -3.61 2.14
C ALA A 90 -4.77 -2.76 1.12
N ASN A 91 -5.29 -2.67 -0.10
CA ASN A 91 -4.75 -1.85 -1.18
C ASN A 91 -5.85 -1.44 -2.17
N ASN A 92 -5.51 -0.63 -3.17
CA ASN A 92 -6.45 -0.15 -4.19
C ASN A 92 -6.93 -1.26 -5.14
N HIS A 93 -6.22 -2.40 -5.25
CA HIS A 93 -6.57 -3.53 -6.11
C HIS A 93 -7.45 -4.60 -5.43
N ALA A 94 -7.73 -4.47 -4.15
CA ALA A 94 -8.48 -5.48 -3.37
C ALA A 94 -9.88 -5.79 -3.93
N LEU A 95 -10.52 -4.84 -4.63
CA LEU A 95 -11.86 -5.00 -5.23
C LEU A 95 -11.87 -4.85 -6.76
N ASP A 96 -10.78 -5.07 -7.45
CA ASP A 96 -10.72 -5.02 -8.92
C ASP A 96 -11.76 -5.93 -9.58
N TYR A 97 -12.11 -7.04 -8.94
CA TYR A 97 -13.16 -7.96 -9.36
C TYR A 97 -14.35 -7.92 -8.38
N SER A 98 -14.70 -6.70 -7.93
CA SER A 98 -15.88 -6.46 -7.09
C SER A 98 -15.83 -7.23 -5.76
N TYR A 99 -16.91 -7.21 -5.00
CA TYR A 99 -17.04 -7.95 -3.74
C TYR A 99 -16.86 -9.47 -3.90
N GLY A 100 -17.28 -10.02 -5.04
CA GLY A 100 -17.10 -11.44 -5.33
C GLY A 100 -15.63 -11.83 -5.43
N GLY A 101 -14.81 -11.03 -6.11
CA GLY A 101 -13.36 -11.24 -6.22
C GLY A 101 -12.66 -11.13 -4.87
N LEU A 102 -13.01 -10.10 -4.06
CA LEU A 102 -12.50 -9.96 -2.71
C LEU A 102 -12.83 -11.17 -1.82
N LEU A 103 -14.10 -11.59 -1.79
CA LEU A 103 -14.54 -12.73 -0.98
C LEU A 103 -13.86 -14.03 -1.40
N LYS A 104 -13.61 -14.23 -2.71
CA LYS A 104 -12.81 -15.37 -3.19
C LYS A 104 -11.35 -15.28 -2.79
N THR A 105 -10.75 -14.09 -2.81
CA THR A 105 -9.39 -13.89 -2.30
C THR A 105 -9.28 -14.29 -0.84
N ILE A 106 -10.23 -13.85 0.00
CA ILE A 106 -10.32 -14.23 1.42
C ILE A 106 -10.45 -15.76 1.56
N GLU A 107 -11.38 -16.38 0.81
CA GLU A 107 -11.60 -17.83 0.85
C GLU A 107 -10.34 -18.63 0.48
N TYR A 108 -9.60 -18.20 -0.56
CA TYR A 108 -8.36 -18.87 -0.96
C TYR A 108 -7.22 -18.67 0.04
N LEU A 109 -7.11 -17.52 0.68
CA LEU A 109 -6.13 -17.28 1.75
C LEU A 109 -6.43 -18.14 2.98
N GLU A 110 -7.70 -18.19 3.41
CA GLU A 110 -8.16 -19.04 4.52
C GLU A 110 -7.93 -20.53 4.21
N LYS A 111 -8.22 -20.98 2.99
CA LYS A 111 -7.99 -22.37 2.56
C LYS A 111 -6.53 -22.80 2.59
N GLU A 112 -5.62 -21.87 2.30
CA GLU A 112 -4.18 -22.11 2.35
C GLU A 112 -3.61 -21.83 3.76
N ASP A 113 -4.47 -21.53 4.74
CA ASP A 113 -4.07 -21.20 6.12
C ASP A 113 -3.00 -20.07 6.15
N PHE A 114 -3.23 -19.02 5.34
CA PHE A 114 -2.32 -17.89 5.29
C PHE A 114 -2.83 -16.77 6.19
N LEU A 115 -1.98 -16.27 7.08
CA LEU A 115 -2.31 -15.11 7.92
C LEU A 115 -2.38 -13.84 7.06
N PHE A 116 -3.48 -13.12 7.14
CA PHE A 116 -3.69 -11.87 6.41
C PHE A 116 -4.55 -10.89 7.19
N THR A 117 -4.41 -9.61 6.90
CA THR A 117 -5.19 -8.52 7.46
C THR A 117 -5.39 -7.41 6.43
N GLY A 118 -6.29 -6.48 6.74
CA GLY A 118 -6.53 -5.29 5.92
C GLY A 118 -7.74 -5.39 5.01
N THR A 119 -8.25 -6.61 4.75
CA THR A 119 -9.55 -6.85 4.11
C THR A 119 -10.39 -7.78 4.96
N GLY A 120 -11.70 -7.69 4.85
CA GLY A 120 -12.60 -8.53 5.63
C GLY A 120 -14.03 -8.52 5.09
N ARG A 121 -14.88 -9.33 5.73
CA ARG A 121 -16.32 -9.43 5.44
C ARG A 121 -17.11 -8.28 6.07
N THR A 122 -16.52 -7.63 7.07
CA THR A 122 -17.02 -6.44 7.76
C THR A 122 -15.86 -5.50 8.05
N LEU A 123 -16.13 -4.26 8.52
CA LEU A 123 -15.07 -3.33 8.91
C LEU A 123 -14.29 -3.85 10.14
N SER A 124 -14.96 -4.42 11.13
CA SER A 124 -14.29 -5.06 12.27
C SER A 124 -13.38 -6.20 11.83
N ASP A 125 -13.81 -7.03 10.86
CA ASP A 125 -13.00 -8.11 10.32
C ASP A 125 -11.78 -7.58 9.54
N ALA A 126 -11.96 -6.53 8.73
CA ALA A 126 -10.89 -5.91 7.95
C ALA A 126 -9.84 -5.17 8.80
N SER A 127 -10.25 -4.62 9.96
CA SER A 127 -9.40 -3.78 10.82
C SER A 127 -8.75 -4.52 11.99
N ARG A 128 -9.15 -5.76 12.25
CA ARG A 128 -8.59 -6.54 13.37
C ARG A 128 -7.11 -6.84 13.17
N PRO A 129 -6.31 -6.84 14.24
CA PRO A 129 -4.95 -7.38 14.21
C PRO A 129 -4.95 -8.87 13.88
N VAL A 130 -3.92 -9.34 13.19
CA VAL A 130 -3.62 -10.77 13.08
C VAL A 130 -2.33 -11.07 13.83
N TYR A 131 -2.25 -12.26 14.43
CA TYR A 131 -1.18 -12.63 15.34
C TYR A 131 -0.37 -13.80 14.77
N LEU A 132 0.97 -13.68 14.85
CA LEU A 132 1.93 -14.71 14.46
C LEU A 132 2.76 -15.09 15.69
N ASP A 133 2.61 -16.33 16.14
CA ASP A 133 3.45 -16.88 17.19
C ASP A 133 4.76 -17.41 16.62
N THR A 134 5.88 -17.01 17.23
CA THR A 134 7.24 -17.42 16.85
C THR A 134 8.05 -17.78 18.09
N VAL A 135 9.27 -18.28 17.87
CA VAL A 135 10.18 -18.56 18.99
C VAL A 135 10.67 -17.32 19.72
N SER A 136 10.67 -16.16 19.04
CA SER A 136 11.06 -14.86 19.64
C SER A 136 9.93 -14.13 20.33
N GLY A 137 8.68 -14.60 20.21
CA GLY A 137 7.50 -14.00 20.80
C GLY A 137 6.37 -13.88 19.78
N ARG A 138 5.31 -13.19 20.17
CA ARG A 138 4.12 -12.96 19.35
C ARG A 138 4.18 -11.62 18.64
N TYR A 139 4.04 -11.64 17.33
CA TYR A 139 3.90 -10.47 16.49
C TYR A 139 2.41 -10.18 16.21
N ALA A 140 2.07 -8.91 16.06
CA ALA A 140 0.79 -8.49 15.52
C ALA A 140 0.98 -7.66 14.25
N LEU A 141 0.11 -7.85 13.26
CA LEU A 141 0.03 -7.01 12.06
C LEU A 141 -1.35 -6.39 11.95
N ILE A 142 -1.37 -5.08 11.68
CA ILE A 142 -2.57 -4.31 11.33
C ILE A 142 -2.37 -3.75 9.93
N GLY A 143 -3.25 -4.09 8.97
CA GLY A 143 -3.19 -3.60 7.60
C GLY A 143 -4.25 -2.53 7.34
N CYS A 144 -3.88 -1.48 6.59
CA CYS A 144 -4.81 -0.44 6.14
C CYS A 144 -4.38 0.18 4.81
N THR A 145 -5.30 0.90 4.17
CA THR A 145 -5.02 1.65 2.94
C THR A 145 -5.63 3.05 2.98
N MET A 146 -4.89 4.03 2.47
CA MET A 146 -5.39 5.40 2.23
C MET A 146 -5.81 5.61 0.78
N THR A 147 -5.56 4.63 -0.09
CA THR A 147 -5.92 4.70 -1.52
C THR A 147 -6.95 3.62 -1.84
N PHE A 148 -8.19 4.05 -1.99
CA PHE A 148 -9.32 3.18 -2.34
C PHE A 148 -10.47 4.02 -2.86
N ASN A 149 -11.32 3.43 -3.70
CA ASN A 149 -12.60 4.02 -4.06
C ASN A 149 -13.57 3.92 -2.87
N PRO A 150 -14.44 4.91 -2.61
CA PRO A 150 -15.31 4.93 -1.43
C PRO A 150 -16.15 3.66 -1.23
N GLU A 151 -16.59 3.03 -2.31
CA GLU A 151 -17.35 1.77 -2.30
C GLU A 151 -16.52 0.57 -1.85
N CYS A 152 -15.19 0.66 -1.90
CA CYS A 152 -14.30 -0.42 -1.49
C CYS A 152 -14.10 -0.50 0.03
N MET A 153 -14.45 0.56 0.78
CA MET A 153 -14.32 0.56 2.23
C MET A 153 -15.28 -0.46 2.86
N ALA A 154 -14.78 -1.28 3.75
CA ALA A 154 -15.62 -2.19 4.53
C ALA A 154 -16.62 -1.41 5.40
N GLY A 155 -17.78 -2.00 5.66
CA GLY A 155 -18.81 -1.44 6.51
C GLY A 155 -19.19 -2.40 7.65
N GLU A 156 -19.58 -1.85 8.80
CA GLU A 156 -20.05 -2.65 9.92
C GLU A 156 -21.41 -3.26 9.66
N GLN A 157 -21.67 -4.38 10.32
CA GLN A 157 -23.02 -4.91 10.38
C GLN A 157 -23.88 -4.09 11.36
N THR A 158 -25.15 -4.06 11.07
CA THR A 158 -26.16 -3.50 11.99
C THR A 158 -27.03 -4.62 12.57
N ALA A 159 -27.94 -4.28 13.46
CA ALA A 159 -28.89 -5.26 14.01
C ALA A 159 -29.77 -5.95 12.94
N SER A 160 -29.93 -5.33 11.76
CA SER A 160 -30.84 -5.79 10.71
C SER A 160 -30.18 -6.08 9.35
N LEU A 161 -28.91 -5.71 9.17
CA LEU A 161 -28.19 -5.88 7.91
C LEU A 161 -26.78 -6.44 8.14
N PRO A 162 -26.31 -7.35 7.27
CA PRO A 162 -24.91 -7.80 7.30
C PRO A 162 -23.97 -6.64 7.02
N GLY A 163 -22.72 -6.77 7.47
CA GLY A 163 -21.65 -5.84 7.11
C GLY A 163 -21.31 -5.91 5.63
N ARG A 164 -20.69 -4.86 5.13
CA ARG A 164 -20.18 -4.79 3.76
C ARG A 164 -18.72 -5.25 3.72
N PRO A 165 -18.38 -6.26 2.90
CA PRO A 165 -16.99 -6.62 2.68
C PRO A 165 -16.18 -5.47 2.08
N GLY A 166 -14.89 -5.41 2.38
CA GLY A 166 -14.04 -4.35 1.85
C GLY A 166 -12.68 -4.26 2.53
N VAL A 167 -12.04 -3.12 2.34
CA VAL A 167 -10.73 -2.78 2.91
C VAL A 167 -10.87 -2.03 4.24
N ASN A 168 -9.86 -2.15 5.09
CA ASN A 168 -9.63 -1.24 6.23
C ASN A 168 -9.13 0.10 5.70
N GLY A 169 -10.06 0.94 5.24
CA GLY A 169 -9.78 2.21 4.60
C GLY A 169 -9.55 3.33 5.62
N ILE A 170 -8.57 4.18 5.37
CA ILE A 170 -8.29 5.41 6.10
C ILE A 170 -8.63 6.58 5.20
N ARG A 171 -9.73 7.25 5.48
CA ARG A 171 -10.19 8.39 4.68
C ARG A 171 -9.31 9.61 4.93
N VAL A 172 -8.91 10.24 3.84
CA VAL A 172 -8.14 11.48 3.85
C VAL A 172 -8.95 12.57 3.15
N THR A 173 -9.11 13.69 3.81
CA THR A 173 -9.80 14.86 3.25
C THR A 173 -8.77 15.90 2.85
N LYS A 174 -8.87 16.42 1.62
CA LYS A 174 -8.06 17.54 1.14
C LYS A 174 -8.86 18.82 1.22
N LYS A 175 -8.28 19.85 1.83
CA LYS A 175 -8.78 21.22 1.80
C LYS A 175 -7.79 22.10 1.07
N PHE A 176 -8.32 22.98 0.25
CA PHE A 176 -7.54 23.94 -0.51
C PHE A 176 -7.68 25.30 0.17
N ARG A 177 -6.57 25.92 0.51
CA ARG A 177 -6.53 27.21 1.16
C ARG A 177 -6.04 28.26 0.19
N LEU A 178 -6.71 29.39 0.17
CA LEU A 178 -6.37 30.50 -0.69
C LEU A 178 -6.44 31.84 0.05
N PRO A 179 -5.63 32.84 -0.35
CA PRO A 179 -5.84 34.22 0.05
C PRO A 179 -7.25 34.70 -0.29
N LYS A 180 -7.80 35.57 0.55
CA LYS A 180 -9.19 36.02 0.42
C LYS A 180 -9.53 36.58 -0.97
N GLU A 181 -8.61 37.30 -1.59
CA GLU A 181 -8.80 37.86 -2.93
C GLU A 181 -8.98 36.76 -3.99
N GLU A 182 -8.12 35.72 -3.93
CA GLU A 182 -8.19 34.57 -4.85
C GLU A 182 -9.46 33.74 -4.61
N LEU A 183 -9.88 33.62 -3.35
CA LEU A 183 -11.11 32.92 -2.98
C LEU A 183 -12.35 33.63 -3.54
N GLU A 184 -12.40 34.97 -3.49
CA GLU A 184 -13.48 35.76 -4.09
C GLU A 184 -13.48 35.66 -5.63
N HIS A 185 -12.30 35.55 -6.26
CA HIS A 185 -12.19 35.27 -7.68
C HIS A 185 -12.81 33.91 -8.03
N LEU A 186 -12.43 32.86 -7.26
CA LEU A 186 -12.96 31.51 -7.44
C LEU A 186 -14.48 31.47 -7.28
N LYS A 187 -15.00 32.18 -6.28
CA LYS A 187 -16.43 32.31 -6.03
C LYS A 187 -17.16 32.90 -7.22
N ARG A 188 -16.67 34.03 -7.78
CA ARG A 188 -17.28 34.65 -8.97
C ARG A 188 -17.34 33.69 -10.17
N ILE A 189 -16.29 32.89 -10.37
CA ILE A 189 -16.28 31.88 -11.45
C ILE A 189 -17.33 30.80 -11.18
N ALA A 190 -17.39 30.30 -9.95
CA ALA A 190 -18.38 29.29 -9.57
C ALA A 190 -19.82 29.78 -9.75
N ASP A 191 -20.11 31.01 -9.33
CA ASP A 191 -21.42 31.64 -9.45
C ASP A 191 -21.80 31.86 -10.93
N THR A 192 -20.87 32.38 -11.74
CA THR A 192 -21.09 32.61 -13.18
C THR A 192 -21.42 31.31 -13.92
N LEU A 193 -20.78 30.22 -13.55
CA LEU A 193 -20.97 28.90 -14.16
C LEU A 193 -22.04 28.05 -13.47
N SER A 194 -22.64 28.55 -12.39
CA SER A 194 -23.58 27.79 -11.53
C SER A 194 -23.04 26.43 -11.06
N LEU A 195 -21.75 26.35 -10.81
CA LEU A 195 -21.07 25.07 -10.49
C LEU A 195 -21.60 24.39 -9.21
N ASN A 196 -22.07 25.19 -8.25
CA ASN A 196 -22.53 24.71 -6.95
C ASN A 196 -24.06 24.60 -6.86
N ALA A 197 -24.82 24.97 -7.91
CA ALA A 197 -26.28 25.11 -7.85
C ALA A 197 -26.99 23.84 -7.29
N SER A 198 -26.60 22.66 -7.74
CA SER A 198 -27.17 21.41 -7.23
C SER A 198 -26.88 21.20 -5.74
N ALA A 199 -25.63 21.41 -5.32
CA ALA A 199 -25.22 21.29 -3.91
C ALA A 199 -25.91 22.34 -3.03
N ASP A 200 -26.13 23.55 -3.55
CA ASP A 200 -26.81 24.62 -2.80
C ASP A 200 -28.30 24.32 -2.62
N ILE A 201 -28.95 23.73 -3.64
CA ILE A 201 -30.34 23.24 -3.50
C ILE A 201 -30.41 22.15 -2.44
N ILE A 202 -29.57 21.13 -2.53
CA ILE A 202 -29.54 20.01 -1.58
C ILE A 202 -29.22 20.49 -0.15
N ARG A 203 -28.39 21.53 -0.02
CA ARG A 203 -28.07 22.17 1.26
C ARG A 203 -29.27 22.95 1.81
N ALA A 204 -29.97 23.67 0.95
CA ALA A 204 -31.20 24.37 1.33
C ALA A 204 -32.31 23.40 1.78
N GLU A 205 -32.35 22.19 1.23
CA GLU A 205 -33.24 21.10 1.64
C GLU A 205 -32.81 20.42 2.96
N GLY A 206 -31.61 20.75 3.48
CA GLY A 206 -31.11 20.23 4.75
C GLY A 206 -30.33 18.91 4.65
N TYR A 207 -30.06 18.38 3.45
CA TYR A 207 -29.31 17.14 3.26
C TYR A 207 -27.79 17.33 3.27
N LEU A 208 -27.31 18.54 3.07
CA LEU A 208 -25.89 18.90 3.22
C LEU A 208 -25.71 19.90 4.37
N PRO A 209 -24.57 19.82 5.09
CA PRO A 209 -24.26 20.80 6.14
C PRO A 209 -24.14 22.22 5.56
N GLN A 210 -24.49 23.22 6.38
CA GLN A 210 -24.27 24.60 6.02
C GLN A 210 -22.78 24.91 5.92
N LEU A 211 -22.42 25.77 4.97
CA LEU A 211 -21.04 26.24 4.81
C LEU A 211 -20.65 27.09 6.02
N LYS A 212 -19.43 26.91 6.47
CA LYS A 212 -18.83 27.75 7.50
C LYS A 212 -18.37 29.07 6.88
N GLU A 213 -18.19 30.07 7.72
CA GLU A 213 -17.59 31.34 7.29
C GLU A 213 -16.20 31.10 6.67
N GLY A 214 -15.98 31.65 5.49
CA GLY A 214 -14.72 31.47 4.75
C GLY A 214 -14.62 30.18 3.92
N GLU A 215 -15.62 29.28 3.97
CA GLU A 215 -15.66 28.10 3.09
C GLU A 215 -16.31 28.47 1.74
N GLN A 216 -15.68 28.04 0.66
CA GLN A 216 -16.15 28.22 -0.72
C GLN A 216 -16.05 26.90 -1.47
N PRO A 217 -17.17 26.25 -1.80
CA PRO A 217 -17.16 25.10 -2.69
C PRO A 217 -16.87 25.54 -4.13
N PHE A 218 -16.13 24.71 -4.84
CA PHE A 218 -15.91 24.83 -6.28
C PHE A 218 -16.05 23.43 -6.89
N ALA A 219 -17.20 23.15 -7.45
CA ALA A 219 -17.61 21.82 -7.87
C ALA A 219 -17.49 20.81 -6.69
N GLN A 220 -16.64 19.80 -6.81
CA GLN A 220 -16.44 18.78 -5.76
C GLN A 220 -15.31 19.09 -4.76
N MET A 221 -14.66 20.26 -4.92
CA MET A 221 -13.57 20.69 -4.05
C MET A 221 -14.06 21.72 -3.03
N MET A 222 -13.47 21.70 -1.84
CA MET A 222 -13.73 22.71 -0.81
C MET A 222 -12.50 23.59 -0.64
N PHE A 223 -12.71 24.89 -0.76
CA PHE A 223 -11.70 25.92 -0.52
C PHE A 223 -12.04 26.68 0.77
N GLU A 224 -11.03 27.18 1.45
CA GLU A 224 -11.18 28.03 2.63
C GLU A 224 -10.20 29.22 2.61
N ALA A 225 -10.58 30.32 3.23
CA ALA A 225 -9.75 31.51 3.32
C ALA A 225 -8.52 31.25 4.21
N ALA A 226 -7.35 31.71 3.76
CA ALA A 226 -6.09 31.66 4.50
C ALA A 226 -5.15 32.80 4.07
N ASP A 227 -4.03 32.97 4.78
CA ASP A 227 -3.03 34.00 4.46
C ASP A 227 -2.18 33.59 3.22
N LYS A 228 -2.06 32.30 2.94
CA LYS A 228 -1.27 31.77 1.81
C LYS A 228 -2.03 30.64 1.09
N ALA A 229 -1.65 30.43 -0.17
CA ALA A 229 -2.14 29.29 -0.96
C ALA A 229 -1.44 28.00 -0.46
N GLU A 230 -2.23 27.02 -0.03
CA GLU A 230 -1.73 25.70 0.39
C GLU A 230 -2.81 24.61 0.24
N VAL A 231 -2.38 23.36 0.18
CA VAL A 231 -3.26 22.20 0.27
C VAL A 231 -3.02 21.54 1.63
N VAL A 232 -4.07 21.36 2.41
CA VAL A 232 -4.01 20.68 3.71
C VAL A 232 -4.75 19.36 3.59
N SER A 233 -4.04 18.28 3.82
CA SER A 233 -4.63 16.95 3.92
C SER A 233 -4.79 16.56 5.39
N THR A 234 -5.93 15.96 5.74
CA THR A 234 -6.21 15.53 7.12
C THR A 234 -6.77 14.11 7.13
N ILE A 235 -6.32 13.32 8.09
CA ILE A 235 -6.83 11.97 8.34
C ILE A 235 -8.21 12.08 9.02
N ASN A 236 -9.15 11.24 8.60
CA ASN A 236 -10.44 11.16 9.29
C ASN A 236 -10.21 10.66 10.73
N PRO A 237 -10.67 11.42 11.75
CA PRO A 237 -10.37 11.10 13.16
C PRO A 237 -11.02 9.79 13.63
N VAL A 238 -12.14 9.37 13.04
CA VAL A 238 -12.79 8.09 13.37
C VAL A 238 -11.94 6.93 12.85
N ASP A 239 -11.38 7.08 11.64
CA ASP A 239 -10.53 6.05 11.07
C ASP A 239 -9.17 5.97 11.79
N MET A 240 -8.59 7.13 12.16
CA MET A 240 -7.36 7.15 12.96
C MET A 240 -7.58 6.49 14.33
N LYS A 241 -8.70 6.81 14.99
CA LYS A 241 -9.06 6.19 16.25
C LYS A 241 -9.20 4.67 16.14
N ARG A 242 -9.82 4.16 15.08
CA ARG A 242 -9.92 2.71 14.82
C ARG A 242 -8.54 2.04 14.74
N ILE A 243 -7.57 2.68 14.10
CA ILE A 243 -6.20 2.17 14.03
C ILE A 243 -5.51 2.21 15.40
N THR A 244 -5.59 3.32 16.12
CA THR A 244 -4.96 3.43 17.45
C THR A 244 -5.60 2.48 18.47
N ASP A 245 -6.91 2.24 18.39
CA ASP A 245 -7.60 1.24 19.23
C ASP A 245 -7.09 -0.19 18.88
N ALA A 246 -6.94 -0.51 17.59
CA ALA A 246 -6.39 -1.80 17.16
C ALA A 246 -4.92 -1.99 17.59
N ILE A 247 -4.11 -0.92 17.59
CA ILE A 247 -2.74 -0.95 18.12
C ILE A 247 -2.75 -1.21 19.62
N ALA A 248 -3.63 -0.54 20.38
CA ALA A 248 -3.74 -0.74 21.83
C ALA A 248 -4.17 -2.18 22.19
N GLU A 249 -5.12 -2.75 21.44
CA GLU A 249 -5.49 -4.15 21.56
C GLU A 249 -4.33 -5.08 21.23
N ALA A 250 -3.63 -4.82 20.13
CA ALA A 250 -2.48 -5.59 19.71
C ALA A 250 -1.36 -5.57 20.76
N ARG A 251 -1.06 -4.41 21.37
CA ARG A 251 -0.06 -4.29 22.46
C ARG A 251 -0.40 -5.11 23.69
N PHE A 252 -1.67 -5.32 23.96
CA PHE A 252 -2.10 -6.19 25.08
C PHE A 252 -1.89 -7.68 24.76
N MET A 253 -1.93 -8.05 23.48
CA MET A 253 -1.92 -9.45 23.02
C MET A 253 -0.61 -9.91 22.38
N ALA A 254 0.29 -8.98 22.03
CA ALA A 254 1.54 -9.27 21.30
C ALA A 254 2.72 -8.50 21.86
N ASP A 255 3.90 -9.04 21.63
CA ASP A 255 5.17 -8.46 22.06
C ASP A 255 5.71 -7.42 21.07
N TYR A 256 5.37 -7.56 19.77
CA TYR A 256 5.83 -6.67 18.69
C TYR A 256 4.68 -6.34 17.75
N VAL A 257 4.37 -5.05 17.55
CA VAL A 257 3.22 -4.58 16.78
C VAL A 257 3.66 -3.83 15.54
N ILE A 258 3.19 -4.27 14.39
CA ILE A 258 3.53 -3.71 13.08
C ILE A 258 2.27 -3.16 12.41
N VAL A 259 2.36 -1.99 11.80
CA VAL A 259 1.29 -1.43 10.96
C VAL A 259 1.76 -1.39 9.51
N ALA A 260 0.98 -1.97 8.61
CA ALA A 260 1.18 -1.88 7.17
C ALA A 260 0.22 -0.86 6.56
N MET A 261 0.76 0.10 5.83
CA MET A 261 0.00 1.19 5.20
C MET A 261 0.24 1.19 3.69
N HIS A 262 -0.84 1.04 2.91
CA HIS A 262 -0.79 1.20 1.47
C HIS A 262 -1.30 2.59 1.07
N ASN A 263 -0.47 3.41 0.38
CA ASN A 263 -0.80 4.80 0.11
C ASN A 263 -0.16 5.35 -1.17
N HIS A 264 -0.98 5.78 -2.15
CA HIS A 264 -0.53 6.43 -3.39
C HIS A 264 -0.59 7.97 -3.34
N LEU A 265 -0.81 8.58 -2.19
CA LEU A 265 -0.87 10.04 -2.10
C LEU A 265 0.45 10.65 -2.56
N ILE A 266 0.32 11.69 -3.35
CA ILE A 266 1.45 12.50 -3.85
C ILE A 266 1.24 13.91 -3.34
N GLU A 267 2.30 14.49 -2.77
CA GLU A 267 2.35 15.88 -2.39
C GLU A 267 3.39 16.60 -3.26
N GLY A 268 2.97 17.75 -3.81
CA GLY A 268 3.84 18.51 -4.72
C GLY A 268 4.00 17.87 -6.11
N LYS A 269 5.22 17.89 -6.65
CA LYS A 269 5.53 17.50 -8.03
C LYS A 269 6.49 16.30 -8.15
N ILE A 270 6.93 15.75 -7.02
CA ILE A 270 7.92 14.67 -6.96
C ILE A 270 7.25 13.44 -6.34
N LYS A 271 7.20 12.35 -7.08
CA LYS A 271 6.50 11.13 -6.65
C LYS A 271 7.21 10.43 -5.49
N GLU A 272 8.53 10.59 -5.40
CA GLU A 272 9.39 10.08 -4.33
C GLU A 272 9.21 10.83 -2.99
N ALA A 273 8.66 12.05 -3.04
CA ALA A 273 8.41 12.82 -1.82
C ALA A 273 7.34 12.16 -0.96
N VAL A 274 7.60 12.10 0.34
CA VAL A 274 6.62 11.61 1.31
C VAL A 274 5.58 12.69 1.56
N ASP A 275 4.32 12.33 1.44
CA ASP A 275 3.22 13.22 1.78
C ASP A 275 3.08 13.38 3.30
N GLN A 276 2.65 14.57 3.74
CA GLN A 276 2.53 14.91 5.16
C GLN A 276 1.59 13.98 5.93
N VAL A 277 0.56 13.45 5.26
CA VAL A 277 -0.40 12.53 5.88
C VAL A 277 0.25 11.19 6.23
N SER A 278 1.13 10.68 5.36
CA SER A 278 1.91 9.46 5.66
C SER A 278 2.81 9.64 6.87
N VAL A 279 3.44 10.81 7.02
CA VAL A 279 4.27 11.14 8.19
C VAL A 279 3.41 11.19 9.46
N GLU A 280 2.34 11.98 9.44
CA GLU A 280 1.41 12.12 10.56
C GLU A 280 0.84 10.77 10.99
N PHE A 281 0.38 9.95 10.05
CA PHE A 281 -0.15 8.63 10.33
C PHE A 281 0.89 7.73 10.99
N SER A 282 2.08 7.66 10.42
CA SER A 282 3.18 6.81 10.92
C SER A 282 3.57 7.19 12.34
N HIS A 283 3.76 8.49 12.60
CA HIS A 283 4.09 8.99 13.93
C HIS A 283 2.98 8.70 14.95
N ASN A 284 1.71 8.94 14.59
CA ASN A 284 0.57 8.63 15.46
C ASN A 284 0.48 7.12 15.78
N CYS A 285 0.78 6.24 14.81
CA CYS A 285 0.80 4.79 15.06
C CYS A 285 1.92 4.39 16.01
N ILE A 286 3.14 4.91 15.82
CA ILE A 286 4.26 4.66 16.73
C ILE A 286 3.95 5.21 18.13
N ASP A 287 3.36 6.40 18.24
CA ASP A 287 2.98 7.02 19.50
C ASP A 287 1.87 6.24 20.23
N ALA A 288 1.00 5.57 19.47
CA ALA A 288 -0.01 4.67 20.01
C ALA A 288 0.55 3.30 20.43
N GLY A 289 1.82 2.99 20.11
CA GLY A 289 2.47 1.76 20.56
C GLY A 289 2.88 0.79 19.44
N ALA A 290 2.82 1.16 18.18
CA ALA A 290 3.40 0.34 17.11
C ALA A 290 4.94 0.33 17.19
N ASP A 291 5.57 -0.77 16.78
CA ASP A 291 7.03 -0.94 16.79
C ASP A 291 7.66 -0.76 15.41
N ALA A 292 6.87 -0.83 14.34
CA ALA A 292 7.32 -0.59 12.98
C ALA A 292 6.17 -0.19 12.07
N ILE A 293 6.48 0.61 11.04
CA ILE A 293 5.55 0.95 9.95
C ILE A 293 6.13 0.47 8.62
N ILE A 294 5.32 -0.26 7.85
CA ILE A 294 5.67 -0.74 6.52
C ILE A 294 4.75 -0.05 5.51
N GLY A 295 5.30 0.88 4.73
CA GLY A 295 4.60 1.58 3.66
C GLY A 295 4.80 0.93 2.30
N THR A 296 3.73 0.94 1.49
CA THR A 296 3.66 0.47 0.11
C THR A 296 2.76 1.37 -0.73
N GLY A 297 2.68 1.18 -2.05
CA GLY A 297 1.70 1.83 -2.93
C GLY A 297 2.28 2.59 -4.12
N PRO A 298 3.16 3.58 -3.96
CA PRO A 298 3.63 4.44 -5.07
C PRO A 298 4.39 3.71 -6.19
N HIS A 299 4.69 2.42 -6.02
CA HIS A 299 5.48 1.59 -6.96
C HIS A 299 6.88 2.12 -7.22
N LEU A 300 7.48 2.77 -6.22
CA LEU A 300 8.87 3.23 -6.23
C LEU A 300 9.32 3.46 -4.79
N LEU A 301 10.60 3.55 -4.60
CA LEU A 301 11.18 3.79 -3.28
C LEU A 301 10.84 5.19 -2.78
N ARG A 302 10.42 5.27 -1.51
CA ARG A 302 10.39 6.48 -0.70
C ARG A 302 11.32 6.29 0.49
N PRO A 303 11.82 7.38 1.11
CA PRO A 303 12.78 7.28 2.21
C PRO A 303 12.27 6.44 3.38
N MET A 304 13.16 6.12 4.28
CA MET A 304 12.86 5.63 5.61
C MET A 304 13.32 6.61 6.68
N GLU A 305 12.77 6.48 7.90
CA GLU A 305 13.26 7.15 9.10
C GLU A 305 13.29 6.19 10.29
N LEU A 306 13.97 6.61 11.36
CA LEU A 306 13.91 5.99 12.68
C LEU A 306 13.18 6.92 13.65
N TYR A 307 11.85 6.84 13.69
CA TYR A 307 11.05 7.66 14.59
C TYR A 307 11.01 7.04 15.99
N LYS A 308 11.57 7.74 16.99
CA LYS A 308 11.72 7.24 18.36
C LYS A 308 12.40 5.87 18.42
N GLY A 309 13.44 5.66 17.59
CA GLY A 309 14.20 4.41 17.51
C GLY A 309 13.48 3.27 16.79
N LYS A 310 12.32 3.52 16.16
CA LYS A 310 11.48 2.54 15.47
C LYS A 310 11.48 2.77 13.96
N PRO A 311 11.56 1.71 13.13
CA PRO A 311 11.69 1.87 11.69
C PRO A 311 10.35 2.25 11.05
N VAL A 312 10.37 3.28 10.23
CA VAL A 312 9.28 3.70 9.37
C VAL A 312 9.77 3.66 7.93
N PHE A 313 9.23 2.74 7.15
CA PHE A 313 9.49 2.65 5.71
C PHE A 313 8.32 3.31 4.98
N TYR A 314 8.52 4.44 4.29
CA TYR A 314 7.42 5.14 3.63
C TYR A 314 6.98 4.48 2.32
N CYS A 315 7.87 3.82 1.59
CA CYS A 315 7.53 2.88 0.53
C CYS A 315 8.74 2.03 0.16
N LEU A 316 8.53 0.73 0.13
CA LEU A 316 9.56 -0.24 -0.24
C LEU A 316 9.70 -0.48 -1.74
N GLY A 317 8.83 0.10 -2.59
CA GLY A 317 8.73 -0.20 -4.03
C GLY A 317 7.91 -1.46 -4.29
N ASP A 318 8.10 -2.07 -5.46
CA ASP A 318 7.43 -3.31 -5.83
C ASP A 318 8.31 -4.52 -5.46
N PHE A 319 7.70 -5.60 -5.07
CA PHE A 319 8.37 -6.89 -4.90
C PHE A 319 8.18 -7.78 -6.13
N ILE A 320 6.99 -7.70 -6.74
CA ILE A 320 6.66 -8.38 -7.99
C ILE A 320 5.85 -7.42 -8.85
N ASN A 321 6.33 -7.12 -10.06
CA ASN A 321 5.68 -6.20 -10.99
C ASN A 321 5.26 -6.91 -12.29
N GLN A 322 4.00 -7.41 -12.32
CA GLN A 322 3.47 -8.20 -13.44
C GLN A 322 2.14 -7.63 -13.99
N LEU A 323 2.03 -6.31 -14.10
CA LEU A 323 0.81 -5.60 -14.52
C LEU A 323 0.29 -6.00 -15.91
N GLU A 324 1.18 -6.43 -16.81
CA GLU A 324 0.86 -6.67 -18.23
C GLU A 324 0.79 -8.16 -18.59
N THR A 325 0.68 -9.04 -17.60
CA THR A 325 0.56 -10.49 -17.83
C THR A 325 -0.72 -11.08 -17.24
N ILE A 326 -1.74 -10.25 -17.03
CA ILE A 326 -3.09 -10.72 -16.70
C ILE A 326 -3.64 -11.62 -17.81
N GLN A 327 -4.42 -12.62 -17.43
CA GLN A 327 -4.97 -13.61 -18.38
C GLN A 327 -6.24 -13.13 -19.08
N ARG A 328 -7.00 -12.24 -18.46
CA ARG A 328 -8.28 -11.69 -18.96
C ARG A 328 -8.40 -10.23 -18.51
N ALA A 329 -9.08 -9.44 -19.30
CA ALA A 329 -9.38 -8.05 -18.99
C ALA A 329 -10.89 -7.81 -19.11
N PRO A 330 -11.51 -7.05 -18.18
CA PRO A 330 -12.91 -6.66 -18.32
C PRO A 330 -13.08 -5.54 -19.36
N ASP A 331 -14.31 -5.34 -19.82
CA ASP A 331 -14.69 -4.32 -20.80
C ASP A 331 -14.21 -2.91 -20.43
N GLY A 332 -14.31 -2.54 -19.17
CA GLY A 332 -13.84 -1.23 -18.67
C GLY A 332 -12.36 -0.97 -18.93
N MET A 333 -11.51 -2.01 -18.98
CA MET A 333 -10.09 -1.86 -19.31
C MET A 333 -9.89 -1.55 -20.80
N PHE A 334 -10.66 -2.18 -21.68
CA PHE A 334 -10.66 -1.90 -23.12
C PHE A 334 -11.22 -0.51 -23.40
N ALA A 335 -12.35 -0.16 -22.80
CA ALA A 335 -12.99 1.15 -22.96
C ALA A 335 -12.06 2.32 -22.57
N LYS A 336 -11.28 2.20 -21.48
CA LYS A 336 -10.25 3.19 -21.10
C LYS A 336 -9.21 3.42 -22.20
N GLN A 337 -8.98 2.44 -23.07
CA GLN A 337 -8.08 2.55 -24.21
C GLN A 337 -8.80 2.84 -25.54
N LYS A 338 -10.10 3.13 -25.49
CA LYS A 338 -10.96 3.36 -26.68
C LYS A 338 -11.02 2.14 -27.61
N LEU A 339 -11.04 0.95 -27.02
CA LEU A 339 -11.21 -0.34 -27.67
C LEU A 339 -12.59 -0.91 -27.35
N ASP A 340 -13.09 -1.84 -28.16
CA ASP A 340 -14.46 -2.38 -28.05
C ASP A 340 -14.58 -3.66 -27.19
N GLY A 341 -13.46 -4.21 -26.74
CA GLY A 341 -13.41 -5.40 -25.90
C GLY A 341 -13.27 -6.73 -26.63
N ASN A 342 -13.19 -6.71 -27.96
CA ASN A 342 -12.97 -7.90 -28.79
C ASN A 342 -11.50 -8.09 -29.17
N GLU A 343 -10.66 -7.11 -28.87
CA GLU A 343 -9.24 -7.17 -29.18
C GLU A 343 -8.50 -8.11 -28.25
N ARG A 344 -7.36 -8.60 -28.74
CA ARG A 344 -6.44 -9.40 -27.95
C ARG A 344 -5.73 -8.54 -26.89
N LEU A 345 -5.27 -9.18 -25.83
CA LEU A 345 -4.57 -8.49 -24.73
C LEU A 345 -3.29 -7.76 -25.17
N ASP A 346 -2.57 -8.30 -26.16
CA ASP A 346 -1.39 -7.63 -26.68
C ASP A 346 -1.73 -6.29 -27.35
N VAL A 347 -2.86 -6.21 -28.06
CA VAL A 347 -3.36 -4.94 -28.63
C VAL A 347 -3.72 -3.96 -27.51
N LEU A 348 -4.43 -4.45 -26.49
CA LEU A 348 -4.80 -3.66 -25.32
C LEU A 348 -3.56 -3.06 -24.63
N PHE A 349 -2.58 -3.88 -24.31
CA PHE A 349 -1.37 -3.43 -23.59
C PHE A 349 -0.44 -2.58 -24.47
N ASN A 350 -0.32 -2.87 -25.75
CA ASN A 350 0.43 -2.03 -26.65
C ASN A 350 -0.20 -0.64 -26.81
N ASN A 351 -1.52 -0.56 -26.88
CA ASN A 351 -2.22 0.72 -26.91
C ASN A 351 -2.02 1.50 -25.59
N ARG A 352 -2.22 0.84 -24.44
CA ARG A 352 -2.03 1.41 -23.10
C ARG A 352 -0.62 1.95 -22.91
N SER A 353 0.39 1.19 -23.31
CA SER A 353 1.80 1.55 -23.14
C SER A 353 2.34 2.46 -24.25
N GLY A 354 1.54 2.81 -25.26
CA GLY A 354 2.04 3.53 -26.44
C GLY A 354 3.18 2.76 -27.13
N ASN A 355 2.98 1.45 -27.31
CA ASN A 355 3.99 0.53 -27.85
C ASN A 355 5.30 0.54 -27.04
N GLY A 356 5.21 0.53 -25.72
CA GLY A 356 6.38 0.41 -24.83
C GLY A 356 7.10 1.72 -24.56
N THR A 357 6.43 2.87 -24.69
CA THR A 357 7.04 4.19 -24.47
C THR A 357 6.56 4.87 -23.18
N ARG A 358 5.56 4.32 -22.49
CA ARG A 358 4.98 4.92 -21.29
C ARG A 358 4.34 3.88 -20.34
N GLY A 359 4.13 4.28 -19.09
CA GLY A 359 3.49 3.48 -18.05
C GLY A 359 4.48 2.84 -17.10
N LEU A 360 3.97 2.24 -16.03
CA LEU A 360 4.78 1.66 -14.95
C LEU A 360 5.71 0.57 -15.48
N SER A 361 5.22 -0.31 -16.35
CA SER A 361 5.99 -1.43 -16.93
C SER A 361 7.17 -1.00 -17.83
N TYR A 362 7.34 0.29 -18.09
CA TYR A 362 8.40 0.84 -18.94
C TYR A 362 9.27 1.88 -18.23
N SER A 363 9.15 1.97 -16.93
CA SER A 363 9.98 2.84 -16.08
C SER A 363 10.86 1.97 -15.20
N LYS A 364 12.17 1.98 -15.41
CA LYS A 364 13.12 1.15 -14.66
C LYS A 364 12.97 1.34 -13.14
N VAL A 365 12.78 2.56 -12.67
CA VAL A 365 12.64 2.86 -11.24
C VAL A 365 11.41 2.19 -10.58
N MET A 366 10.42 1.76 -11.37
CA MET A 366 9.26 1.00 -10.90
C MET A 366 9.53 -0.51 -10.78
N PHE A 367 10.72 -0.96 -11.18
CA PHE A 367 11.23 -2.32 -11.03
C PHE A 367 12.38 -2.36 -10.01
N GLU A 368 12.51 -1.36 -9.17
CA GLU A 368 13.57 -1.23 -8.20
C GLU A 368 12.98 -1.09 -6.78
N SER A 369 13.44 -1.94 -5.87
CA SER A 369 12.88 -2.06 -4.53
C SER A 369 13.96 -2.42 -3.51
N VAL A 370 13.59 -2.39 -2.24
CA VAL A 370 14.45 -2.75 -1.12
C VAL A 370 13.70 -3.68 -0.18
N ILE A 371 14.36 -4.76 0.23
CA ILE A 371 13.87 -5.66 1.29
C ILE A 371 14.64 -5.36 2.58
N PRO A 372 14.01 -4.73 3.59
CA PRO A 372 14.62 -4.57 4.90
C PRO A 372 14.58 -5.87 5.70
N TYR A 373 15.66 -6.11 6.46
CA TYR A 373 15.72 -7.01 7.59
C TYR A 373 16.13 -6.20 8.81
N TRP A 374 15.39 -6.32 9.90
CA TRP A 374 15.78 -5.67 11.15
C TRP A 374 15.61 -6.56 12.37
N GLU A 375 16.44 -6.28 13.38
CA GLU A 375 16.36 -6.86 14.70
C GLU A 375 16.00 -5.77 15.70
N SER A 376 15.11 -6.10 16.65
CA SER A 376 14.74 -5.17 17.72
C SER A 376 14.86 -5.85 19.08
N GLU A 377 15.40 -5.13 20.05
CA GLU A 377 15.47 -5.50 21.45
C GLU A 377 14.97 -4.34 22.31
N ASN A 378 14.20 -4.63 23.35
CA ASN A 378 13.70 -3.60 24.28
C ASN A 378 12.94 -2.45 23.60
N GLY A 379 12.33 -2.70 22.45
CA GLY A 379 11.57 -1.69 21.70
C GLY A 379 12.41 -0.77 20.79
N GLU A 380 13.71 -1.01 20.67
CA GLU A 380 14.62 -0.28 19.79
C GLU A 380 15.23 -1.19 18.74
N VAL A 381 15.48 -0.64 17.54
CA VAL A 381 16.20 -1.36 16.48
C VAL A 381 17.66 -1.48 16.84
N THR A 382 18.20 -2.71 16.82
CA THR A 382 19.60 -2.99 17.12
C THR A 382 20.41 -3.41 15.89
N LYS A 383 19.72 -3.71 14.77
CA LYS A 383 20.34 -4.02 13.49
C LYS A 383 19.33 -3.77 12.37
N LEU A 384 19.78 -3.18 11.27
CA LEU A 384 18.96 -2.98 10.08
C LEU A 384 19.80 -3.13 8.82
N LEU A 385 19.44 -4.12 7.99
CA LEU A 385 20.04 -4.43 6.70
C LEU A 385 19.02 -4.22 5.59
N LEU A 386 19.48 -3.80 4.41
CA LEU A 386 18.65 -3.44 3.27
C LEU A 386 19.18 -4.16 2.03
N LEU A 387 18.43 -5.15 1.53
CA LEU A 387 18.76 -5.85 0.29
C LEU A 387 18.14 -5.08 -0.89
N PRO A 388 18.94 -4.50 -1.80
CA PRO A 388 18.39 -3.94 -3.03
C PRO A 388 17.99 -5.06 -3.99
N ILE A 389 16.81 -4.92 -4.59
CA ILE A 389 16.30 -5.85 -5.59
C ILE A 389 15.83 -5.12 -6.85
N GLU A 390 15.84 -5.85 -7.96
CA GLU A 390 15.35 -5.44 -9.26
C GLU A 390 14.51 -6.58 -9.84
N GLU A 391 13.38 -6.27 -10.52
CA GLU A 391 12.43 -7.29 -10.98
C GLU A 391 12.63 -7.67 -12.45
N HIS A 392 13.86 -7.93 -12.87
CA HIS A 392 14.20 -8.36 -14.24
C HIS A 392 13.64 -7.43 -15.34
N PHE A 393 13.74 -6.11 -15.14
CA PHE A 393 13.22 -5.10 -16.07
C PHE A 393 13.62 -5.31 -17.53
N ALA A 394 14.87 -5.71 -17.78
CA ALA A 394 15.41 -5.91 -19.12
C ALA A 394 14.84 -7.14 -19.84
N LEU A 395 14.17 -8.05 -19.14
CA LEU A 395 13.59 -9.23 -19.75
C LEU A 395 12.26 -8.92 -20.45
N PRO A 396 11.88 -9.75 -21.45
CA PRO A 396 10.56 -9.65 -22.06
C PRO A 396 9.43 -9.78 -21.05
N ARG A 397 8.28 -9.13 -21.31
CA ARG A 397 7.05 -9.17 -20.50
C ARG A 397 6.69 -10.55 -19.93
N SER A 398 6.93 -11.63 -20.69
CA SER A 398 6.66 -13.01 -20.25
C SER A 398 7.62 -13.52 -19.17
N ARG A 399 8.71 -12.83 -18.87
CA ARG A 399 9.75 -13.27 -17.93
C ARG A 399 10.15 -12.22 -16.90
N ASN A 400 9.88 -10.92 -17.15
CA ASN A 400 10.16 -9.84 -16.18
C ASN A 400 9.21 -9.86 -14.98
N GLY A 401 9.42 -8.98 -14.03
CA GLY A 401 8.57 -8.77 -12.88
C GLY A 401 8.81 -9.71 -11.71
N TRP A 402 9.85 -10.56 -11.74
CA TRP A 402 10.30 -11.38 -10.63
C TRP A 402 11.53 -10.76 -9.95
N PRO A 403 11.60 -10.73 -8.60
CA PRO A 403 12.70 -10.07 -7.90
C PRO A 403 14.02 -10.86 -7.99
N GLN A 404 15.11 -10.15 -8.20
CA GLN A 404 16.48 -10.61 -8.03
C GLN A 404 17.28 -9.57 -7.27
N LYS A 405 18.37 -9.98 -6.62
CA LYS A 405 19.26 -9.01 -5.99
C LYS A 405 19.88 -8.10 -7.04
N ASP A 406 19.81 -6.79 -6.78
CA ASP A 406 20.55 -5.82 -7.61
C ASP A 406 22.04 -5.85 -7.26
N THR A 407 22.88 -5.94 -8.29
CA THR A 407 24.35 -5.92 -8.15
C THR A 407 24.97 -4.61 -8.64
N ALA A 408 24.15 -3.71 -9.19
CA ALA A 408 24.62 -2.46 -9.81
C ALA A 408 24.81 -1.29 -8.82
N SER A 409 24.38 -1.45 -7.57
CA SER A 409 24.52 -0.49 -6.45
C SER A 409 23.70 0.80 -6.53
N ASN A 410 23.16 1.15 -7.69
CA ASN A 410 22.44 2.43 -7.88
C ASN A 410 21.16 2.55 -7.04
N ILE A 411 20.49 1.43 -6.76
CA ILE A 411 19.26 1.40 -5.95
C ILE A 411 19.58 1.80 -4.52
N MET A 412 20.61 1.20 -3.94
CA MET A 412 20.99 1.47 -2.56
C MET A 412 21.58 2.87 -2.37
N GLU A 413 22.39 3.35 -3.33
CA GLU A 413 22.89 4.72 -3.31
C GLU A 413 21.73 5.73 -3.31
N ARG A 414 20.76 5.55 -4.21
CA ARG A 414 19.57 6.41 -4.28
C ARG A 414 18.72 6.34 -3.01
N PHE A 415 18.54 5.15 -2.44
CA PHE A 415 17.78 4.98 -1.20
C PHE A 415 18.47 5.63 -0.01
N ALA A 416 19.81 5.55 0.06
CA ALA A 416 20.62 6.22 1.08
C ALA A 416 20.50 7.75 0.95
N GLU A 417 20.64 8.29 -0.27
CA GLU A 417 20.50 9.73 -0.51
C GLU A 417 19.12 10.26 -0.11
N MET A 418 18.03 9.56 -0.45
CA MET A 418 16.69 10.02 -0.09
C MET A 418 16.36 9.85 1.39
N SER A 419 17.02 8.95 2.11
CA SER A 419 16.80 8.72 3.56
C SER A 419 17.67 9.61 4.44
N LYS A 420 18.75 10.16 3.90
CA LYS A 420 19.66 11.05 4.64
C LYS A 420 18.99 12.30 5.23
N PRO A 421 18.10 13.03 4.52
CA PRO A 421 17.35 14.15 5.09
C PRO A 421 16.41 13.75 6.26
N TRP A 422 16.11 12.45 6.39
CA TRP A 422 15.29 11.86 7.45
C TRP A 422 16.12 11.34 8.64
N GLY A 423 17.42 11.68 8.66
CA GLY A 423 18.32 11.34 9.76
C GLY A 423 18.83 9.89 9.72
N VAL A 424 18.75 9.22 8.57
CA VAL A 424 19.22 7.83 8.41
C VAL A 424 20.45 7.79 7.53
N ASP A 425 21.58 7.36 8.11
CA ASP A 425 22.81 7.09 7.39
C ASP A 425 22.91 5.60 7.02
N ILE A 426 23.11 5.32 5.74
CA ILE A 426 23.20 3.95 5.20
C ILE A 426 24.57 3.75 4.57
N LYS A 427 25.34 2.80 5.10
CA LYS A 427 26.60 2.34 4.51
C LYS A 427 26.35 1.17 3.57
N ILE A 428 26.94 1.22 2.40
CA ILE A 428 26.80 0.15 1.41
C ILE A 428 27.97 -0.80 1.54
N GLY A 429 27.69 -2.07 1.85
CA GLY A 429 28.68 -3.14 1.93
C GLY A 429 29.24 -3.52 0.56
N ALA A 430 30.36 -4.25 0.55
CA ALA A 430 30.97 -4.76 -0.67
C ALA A 430 30.06 -5.74 -1.45
N ASP A 431 29.06 -6.29 -0.78
CA ASP A 431 28.04 -7.17 -1.34
C ASP A 431 26.78 -6.41 -1.83
N GLY A 432 26.81 -5.08 -1.80
CA GLY A 432 25.70 -4.21 -2.21
C GLY A 432 24.58 -4.05 -1.17
N ILE A 433 24.67 -4.73 -0.03
CA ILE A 433 23.67 -4.62 1.06
C ILE A 433 23.88 -3.32 1.82
N GLY A 434 22.80 -2.56 2.03
CA GLY A 434 22.82 -1.39 2.90
C GLY A 434 22.81 -1.79 4.37
N VAL A 435 23.61 -1.10 5.18
CA VAL A 435 23.66 -1.23 6.64
C VAL A 435 23.34 0.13 7.23
N VAL A 436 22.23 0.21 7.98
CA VAL A 436 21.84 1.44 8.66
C VAL A 436 22.71 1.64 9.90
N GLU A 437 23.27 2.83 10.06
CA GLU A 437 23.97 3.23 11.30
C GLU A 437 22.91 3.64 12.34
N LEU A 438 22.88 2.93 13.48
CA LEU A 438 21.90 3.09 14.58
C LEU A 438 22.45 3.96 15.70
#